data_83c788d3afdb8d0376553d40affbbe31
#
_entry.id   83c788d3afdb8d0376553d40affbbe31
#
_cell.length_a   1.000
_cell.length_b   1.000
_cell.length_c   1.000
_cell.angle_alpha   90.00
_cell.angle_beta   90.00
_cell.angle_gamma   90.00
#
_symmetry.space_group_name_H-M   'P 1'
#
loop_
_entity.id
_entity.type
_entity.pdbx_description
1 polymer ?
#
loop_
_entity_poly.entity_id
_entity_poly.type
_entity_poly.pdbx_seq_one_letter_code
_entity_poly.pdbx_strand_id
1 'polypeptide(L)'
;MAVGDGGGTLPTPDSKQTRLVHEVWRHTVNRVFLDATHQNRIIAELVIPPETGGFWIREIGVFDEHGDLIAVGNTAESYKPTVAEGSGRAQTFRTILTVSSTATVSLTVDNTMVMATADYVDDKLKEHEQSRRHPDASLTAKGFTQLSSATNSTSEALAATPKAVKAAYDLANGKYTAQDATTAQKGLVQLSSATNSDSETLAATPKAVKDAYDLANGKYTAQDASTGRKGLVQLSSAINSE
;
A
#
# COMPACT_ATOMS: atom_id res chain seq x y z
N MET A 1 -22.27 27.42 25.40
CA MET A 1 -21.71 28.77 25.43
C MET A 1 -22.80 29.80 25.14
N ALA A 2 -22.62 31.02 25.62
CA ALA A 2 -23.54 32.11 25.35
C ALA A 2 -22.80 33.39 25.00
N VAL A 3 -23.46 34.31 24.30
CA VAL A 3 -22.98 35.65 24.00
C VAL A 3 -23.94 36.66 24.56
N GLY A 4 -23.42 37.82 24.94
CA GLY A 4 -24.20 38.93 25.48
C GLY A 4 -23.77 40.25 24.92
N ASP A 5 -24.66 41.27 25.01
CA ASP A 5 -24.39 42.63 24.53
C ASP A 5 -23.89 43.54 25.65
N GLY A 6 -23.68 43.02 26.88
CA GLY A 6 -23.18 43.79 28.01
C GLY A 6 -24.10 44.89 28.49
N GLY A 7 -25.41 44.81 28.15
CA GLY A 7 -26.38 45.89 28.47
C GLY A 7 -26.12 47.18 27.73
N GLY A 8 -25.53 47.09 26.52
CA GLY A 8 -25.20 48.24 25.67
C GLY A 8 -23.78 48.81 25.85
N THR A 9 -23.00 48.26 26.77
CA THR A 9 -21.60 48.68 27.02
C THR A 9 -20.67 47.49 27.11
N LEU A 10 -19.36 47.73 26.94
CA LEU A 10 -18.37 46.67 27.11
C LEU A 10 -18.22 46.34 28.60
N PRO A 11 -18.62 45.15 29.07
CA PRO A 11 -18.55 44.79 30.49
C PRO A 11 -17.11 44.46 30.89
N THR A 12 -16.83 44.67 32.21
CA THR A 12 -15.61 44.16 32.82
C THR A 12 -15.91 42.79 33.43
N PRO A 13 -15.26 41.72 33.00
CA PRO A 13 -15.49 40.36 33.55
C PRO A 13 -15.11 40.33 35.05
N ASP A 14 -15.95 39.66 35.87
CA ASP A 14 -15.68 39.40 37.27
C ASP A 14 -15.78 37.88 37.55
N SER A 15 -14.79 37.35 38.25
CA SER A 15 -14.71 35.93 38.60
C SER A 15 -15.86 35.45 39.52
N LYS A 16 -16.62 36.38 40.09
CA LYS A 16 -17.81 36.08 40.92
C LYS A 16 -19.10 36.07 40.12
N GLN A 17 -19.06 36.37 38.84
CA GLN A 17 -20.23 36.33 37.98
C GLN A 17 -20.76 34.87 37.88
N THR A 18 -22.06 34.75 37.97
CA THR A 18 -22.77 33.49 37.71
C THR A 18 -23.59 33.51 36.43
N ARG A 19 -23.61 34.66 35.72
CA ARG A 19 -24.33 34.88 34.46
C ARG A 19 -23.68 36.01 33.66
N LEU A 20 -24.00 36.12 32.42
CA LEU A 20 -23.65 37.28 31.60
C LEU A 20 -24.42 38.54 32.08
N VAL A 21 -23.90 39.73 31.81
CA VAL A 21 -24.57 40.98 32.15
C VAL A 21 -25.89 41.06 31.42
N HIS A 22 -25.91 40.77 30.14
CA HIS A 22 -27.13 40.70 29.33
C HIS A 22 -26.94 39.68 28.20
N GLU A 23 -27.42 38.43 28.46
CA GLU A 23 -27.37 37.34 27.49
C GLU A 23 -28.35 37.62 26.32
N VAL A 24 -27.87 37.54 25.07
CA VAL A 24 -28.71 37.73 23.87
C VAL A 24 -28.91 36.43 23.10
N TRP A 25 -27.97 35.49 23.24
CA TRP A 25 -28.10 34.20 22.57
C TRP A 25 -27.23 33.11 23.25
N ARG A 26 -27.75 31.88 23.28
CA ARG A 26 -27.08 30.71 23.86
C ARG A 26 -27.21 29.51 22.92
N HIS A 27 -26.15 28.72 22.83
CA HIS A 27 -26.17 27.45 22.10
C HIS A 27 -25.18 26.46 22.68
N THR A 28 -25.31 25.20 22.34
CA THR A 28 -24.31 24.18 22.62
C THR A 28 -22.98 24.57 21.98
N VAL A 29 -21.88 24.22 22.62
CA VAL A 29 -20.55 24.42 22.03
C VAL A 29 -20.43 23.64 20.72
N ASN A 30 -19.86 24.26 19.71
CA ASN A 30 -19.63 23.60 18.43
C ASN A 30 -18.58 22.49 18.58
N ARG A 31 -17.50 22.79 19.28
CA ARG A 31 -16.51 21.81 19.70
C ARG A 31 -15.68 22.31 20.90
N VAL A 32 -15.10 21.34 21.63
CA VAL A 32 -14.08 21.61 22.65
C VAL A 32 -12.87 20.75 22.33
N PHE A 33 -11.70 21.37 22.32
CA PHE A 33 -10.45 20.68 21.98
C PHE A 33 -9.27 21.23 22.75
N LEU A 34 -8.20 20.43 22.84
CA LEU A 34 -6.96 20.87 23.47
C LEU A 34 -6.16 21.74 22.48
N ASP A 35 -5.50 22.79 23.00
CA ASP A 35 -4.56 23.57 22.22
C ASP A 35 -3.32 22.72 21.93
N ALA A 36 -3.03 22.51 20.64
CA ALA A 36 -1.89 21.71 20.20
C ALA A 36 -0.52 22.30 20.62
N THR A 37 -0.50 23.62 20.92
CA THR A 37 0.73 24.34 21.25
C THR A 37 0.92 24.53 22.76
N HIS A 38 -0.14 24.41 23.57
CA HIS A 38 -0.12 24.65 25.01
C HIS A 38 -0.92 23.60 25.76
N GLN A 39 -0.24 22.73 26.48
CA GLN A 39 -0.83 21.56 27.16
C GLN A 39 -1.84 21.90 28.28
N ASN A 40 -1.89 23.16 28.75
CA ASN A 40 -2.81 23.61 29.79
C ASN A 40 -3.94 24.50 29.27
N ARG A 41 -4.22 24.45 27.96
CA ARG A 41 -5.27 25.24 27.33
C ARG A 41 -6.32 24.36 26.67
N ILE A 42 -7.57 24.75 26.89
CA ILE A 42 -8.75 24.18 26.25
C ILE A 42 -9.36 25.27 25.39
N ILE A 43 -9.74 24.97 24.17
CA ILE A 43 -10.42 25.88 23.28
C ILE A 43 -11.86 25.44 23.15
N ALA A 44 -12.78 26.29 23.54
CA ALA A 44 -14.22 26.13 23.34
C ALA A 44 -14.67 26.99 22.15
N GLU A 45 -15.29 26.37 21.17
CA GLU A 45 -15.74 27.03 19.95
C GLU A 45 -17.26 27.12 19.91
N LEU A 46 -17.77 28.31 19.63
CA LEU A 46 -19.19 28.60 19.39
C LEU A 46 -19.36 29.13 17.96
N VAL A 47 -20.30 28.54 17.23
CA VAL A 47 -20.68 29.04 15.90
C VAL A 47 -22.10 29.59 15.96
N ILE A 48 -22.26 30.86 15.65
CA ILE A 48 -23.56 31.50 15.49
C ILE A 48 -23.96 31.38 14.01
N PRO A 49 -25.04 30.68 13.70
CA PRO A 49 -25.41 30.39 12.33
C PRO A 49 -25.91 31.64 11.57
N PRO A 50 -26.00 31.59 10.24
CA PRO A 50 -26.37 32.76 9.41
C PRO A 50 -27.72 33.34 9.72
N GLU A 51 -28.70 32.49 10.05
CA GLU A 51 -30.09 32.86 10.33
C GLU A 51 -30.30 33.54 11.70
N THR A 52 -29.31 33.43 12.57
CA THR A 52 -29.34 34.04 13.91
C THR A 52 -28.57 35.34 13.93
N GLY A 53 -29.14 36.39 14.47
CA GLY A 53 -28.49 37.72 14.52
C GLY A 53 -29.42 38.81 14.95
N GLY A 54 -29.09 40.06 14.60
CA GLY A 54 -29.83 41.25 15.00
C GLY A 54 -29.38 41.81 16.36
N PHE A 55 -28.17 41.42 16.84
CA PHE A 55 -27.68 41.86 18.13
C PHE A 55 -26.17 42.17 18.14
N TRP A 56 -25.77 42.99 19.09
CA TRP A 56 -24.37 43.22 19.41
C TRP A 56 -23.82 42.16 20.31
N ILE A 57 -22.53 41.87 20.16
CA ILE A 57 -21.80 40.93 21.01
C ILE A 57 -20.65 41.68 21.65
N ARG A 58 -20.58 41.66 22.99
CA ARG A 58 -19.57 42.33 23.82
C ARG A 58 -19.03 41.43 24.92
N GLU A 59 -19.76 40.36 25.26
CA GLU A 59 -19.36 39.39 26.27
C GLU A 59 -19.63 37.99 25.78
N ILE A 60 -18.87 37.03 26.33
CA ILE A 60 -19.01 35.63 26.05
C ILE A 60 -18.88 34.84 27.33
N GLY A 61 -19.72 33.80 27.48
CA GLY A 61 -19.73 32.89 28.64
C GLY A 61 -19.61 31.44 28.19
N VAL A 62 -18.83 30.68 28.95
CA VAL A 62 -18.77 29.22 28.88
C VAL A 62 -19.49 28.66 30.08
N PHE A 63 -20.38 27.72 29.85
CA PHE A 63 -21.23 27.10 30.86
C PHE A 63 -21.00 25.61 30.87
N ASP A 64 -21.14 24.98 32.06
CA ASP A 64 -21.12 23.53 32.16
C ASP A 64 -22.47 22.90 31.75
N GLU A 65 -22.60 21.59 31.98
CA GLU A 65 -23.81 20.83 31.67
C GLU A 65 -25.00 21.16 32.59
N HIS A 66 -24.73 21.73 33.74
CA HIS A 66 -25.74 22.17 34.72
C HIS A 66 -26.23 23.60 34.45
N GLY A 67 -25.54 24.30 33.56
CA GLY A 67 -25.83 25.70 33.23
C GLY A 67 -25.10 26.70 34.11
N ASP A 68 -24.13 26.26 34.86
CA ASP A 68 -23.31 27.15 35.72
C ASP A 68 -22.21 27.81 34.87
N LEU A 69 -22.00 29.11 35.09
CA LEU A 69 -21.00 29.89 34.38
C LEU A 69 -19.60 29.54 34.89
N ILE A 70 -18.80 28.85 34.06
CA ILE A 70 -17.44 28.42 34.41
C ILE A 70 -16.35 29.39 33.93
N ALA A 71 -16.66 30.19 32.91
CA ALA A 71 -15.76 31.22 32.41
C ALA A 71 -16.55 32.35 31.74
N VAL A 72 -16.06 33.57 31.89
CA VAL A 72 -16.64 34.76 31.27
C VAL A 72 -15.51 35.64 30.78
N GLY A 73 -15.74 36.29 29.61
CA GLY A 73 -14.82 37.25 29.04
C GLY A 73 -15.56 38.31 28.23
N ASN A 74 -14.92 39.45 28.06
CA ASN A 74 -15.35 40.41 27.09
C ASN A 74 -14.73 40.10 25.71
N THR A 75 -15.34 40.59 24.66
CA THR A 75 -14.83 40.50 23.29
C THR A 75 -14.93 41.87 22.61
N ALA A 76 -14.16 42.07 21.56
CA ALA A 76 -14.30 43.28 20.74
C ALA A 76 -15.75 43.40 20.27
N GLU A 77 -16.30 44.59 20.36
CA GLU A 77 -17.67 44.84 19.93
C GLU A 77 -17.87 44.39 18.49
N SER A 78 -18.80 43.50 18.27
CA SER A 78 -19.18 43.05 16.95
C SER A 78 -20.69 42.92 16.80
N TYR A 79 -21.23 43.37 15.68
CA TYR A 79 -22.63 43.19 15.35
C TYR A 79 -22.82 41.92 14.54
N LYS A 80 -23.72 41.08 14.95
CA LYS A 80 -24.13 39.87 14.21
C LYS A 80 -25.40 40.21 13.43
N PRO A 81 -25.30 40.48 12.10
CA PRO A 81 -26.48 40.75 11.31
C PRO A 81 -27.34 39.53 11.06
N THR A 82 -28.60 39.73 10.75
CA THR A 82 -29.52 38.71 10.24
C THR A 82 -29.42 38.60 8.71
N VAL A 83 -29.95 37.52 8.16
CA VAL A 83 -30.08 37.34 6.70
C VAL A 83 -30.93 38.45 6.09
N ALA A 84 -31.97 38.90 6.80
CA ALA A 84 -32.86 39.98 6.36
C ALA A 84 -32.13 41.34 6.21
N GLU A 85 -31.03 41.56 6.92
CA GLU A 85 -30.21 42.73 6.82
C GLU A 85 -29.14 42.64 5.71
N GLY A 86 -29.21 41.59 4.88
CA GLY A 86 -28.34 41.41 3.71
C GLY A 86 -27.02 40.71 3.98
N SER A 87 -26.81 40.13 5.16
CA SER A 87 -25.56 39.41 5.51
C SER A 87 -25.85 38.10 6.20
N GLY A 88 -25.88 37.03 5.44
CA GLY A 88 -26.06 35.64 5.92
C GLY A 88 -24.79 34.94 6.33
N ARG A 89 -23.85 35.60 7.03
CA ARG A 89 -22.57 35.02 7.41
C ARG A 89 -22.60 34.38 8.81
N ALA A 90 -22.12 33.14 8.93
CA ALA A 90 -21.85 32.54 10.24
C ALA A 90 -20.73 33.32 10.97
N GLN A 91 -20.78 33.39 12.30
CA GLN A 91 -19.75 34.00 13.12
C GLN A 91 -19.23 32.99 14.16
N THR A 92 -17.92 32.78 14.17
CA THR A 92 -17.27 31.83 15.06
C THR A 92 -16.55 32.55 16.18
N PHE A 93 -16.77 32.12 17.43
CA PHE A 93 -16.05 32.57 18.61
C PHE A 93 -15.25 31.41 19.19
N ARG A 94 -13.99 31.68 19.51
CA ARG A 94 -13.10 30.74 20.20
C ARG A 94 -12.68 31.34 21.54
N THR A 95 -13.06 30.67 22.61
CA THR A 95 -12.67 31.04 23.97
C THR A 95 -11.56 30.12 24.44
N ILE A 96 -10.41 30.69 24.78
CA ILE A 96 -9.26 29.97 25.30
C ILE A 96 -9.34 29.94 26.82
N LEU A 97 -9.48 28.75 27.39
CA LEU A 97 -9.53 28.49 28.82
C LEU A 97 -8.17 27.96 29.27
N THR A 98 -7.52 28.67 30.18
CA THR A 98 -6.30 28.17 30.83
C THR A 98 -6.69 27.41 32.09
N VAL A 99 -6.29 26.14 32.17
CA VAL A 99 -6.58 25.24 33.29
C VAL A 99 -5.30 24.79 33.98
N SER A 100 -5.38 24.38 35.24
CA SER A 100 -4.21 23.86 35.96
C SER A 100 -3.72 22.53 35.44
N SER A 101 -4.62 21.68 34.92
CA SER A 101 -4.29 20.42 34.27
C SER A 101 -5.42 19.99 33.31
N THR A 102 -5.08 19.64 32.09
CA THR A 102 -6.04 19.07 31.12
C THR A 102 -6.35 17.60 31.39
N ALA A 103 -5.49 16.89 32.14
CA ALA A 103 -5.70 15.47 32.45
C ALA A 103 -6.92 15.22 33.38
N THR A 104 -7.38 16.25 34.09
CA THR A 104 -8.53 16.17 34.98
C THR A 104 -9.82 16.72 34.39
N VAL A 105 -9.77 17.24 33.14
CA VAL A 105 -10.93 17.80 32.49
C VAL A 105 -11.61 16.74 31.62
N SER A 106 -12.84 16.39 31.97
CA SER A 106 -13.69 15.55 31.14
C SER A 106 -14.36 16.42 30.07
N LEU A 107 -14.01 16.20 28.81
CA LEU A 107 -14.60 16.90 27.69
C LEU A 107 -15.73 16.05 27.10
N THR A 108 -16.97 16.43 27.39
CA THR A 108 -18.15 15.84 26.76
C THR A 108 -18.65 16.80 25.67
N VAL A 109 -18.59 16.37 24.44
CA VAL A 109 -19.09 17.15 23.28
C VAL A 109 -20.32 16.45 22.75
N ASP A 110 -21.42 17.17 22.65
CA ASP A 110 -22.61 16.70 21.93
C ASP A 110 -22.37 16.84 20.41
N ASN A 111 -22.03 15.73 19.78
CA ASN A 111 -21.69 15.70 18.36
C ASN A 111 -22.93 15.81 17.44
N THR A 112 -24.15 15.78 17.98
CA THR A 112 -25.38 15.85 17.17
C THR A 112 -25.63 17.22 16.55
N MET A 113 -25.02 18.27 17.11
CA MET A 113 -25.22 19.67 16.72
C MET A 113 -23.93 20.34 16.21
N VAL A 114 -22.85 19.59 15.98
CA VAL A 114 -21.57 20.14 15.56
C VAL A 114 -21.62 20.55 14.09
N MET A 115 -21.35 21.84 13.84
CA MET A 115 -21.17 22.39 12.51
C MET A 115 -19.70 22.24 12.10
N ALA A 116 -19.42 21.60 10.97
CA ALA A 116 -18.06 21.49 10.44
C ALA A 116 -17.58 22.86 9.94
N THR A 117 -16.59 23.43 10.63
CA THR A 117 -15.89 24.64 10.15
C THR A 117 -14.85 24.26 9.09
N ALA A 118 -14.44 25.21 8.25
CA ALA A 118 -13.40 25.01 7.25
C ALA A 118 -12.11 24.46 7.90
N ASP A 119 -11.67 25.08 9.01
CA ASP A 119 -10.46 24.65 9.74
C ASP A 119 -10.59 23.18 10.23
N TYR A 120 -11.78 22.78 10.72
CA TYR A 120 -11.99 21.41 11.15
C TYR A 120 -11.86 20.40 9.98
N VAL A 121 -12.43 20.75 8.82
CA VAL A 121 -12.34 19.91 7.62
C VAL A 121 -10.89 19.83 7.15
N ASP A 122 -10.18 20.94 7.11
CA ASP A 122 -8.77 21.00 6.71
C ASP A 122 -7.89 20.18 7.66
N ASP A 123 -8.09 20.28 8.97
CA ASP A 123 -7.37 19.49 9.97
C ASP A 123 -7.63 17.99 9.78
N LYS A 124 -8.88 17.59 9.53
CA LYS A 124 -9.24 16.19 9.29
C LYS A 124 -8.71 15.66 7.97
N LEU A 125 -8.64 16.49 6.93
CA LEU A 125 -7.99 16.17 5.66
C LEU A 125 -6.49 15.94 5.86
N LYS A 126 -5.81 16.84 6.56
CA LYS A 126 -4.38 16.68 6.89
C LYS A 126 -4.12 15.41 7.72
N GLU A 127 -4.97 15.13 8.72
CA GLU A 127 -4.90 13.89 9.50
C GLU A 127 -5.07 12.66 8.58
N HIS A 128 -6.01 12.73 7.64
CA HIS A 128 -6.24 11.66 6.68
C HIS A 128 -5.05 11.46 5.73
N GLU A 129 -4.48 12.55 5.17
CA GLU A 129 -3.31 12.49 4.29
C GLU A 129 -2.08 11.88 4.98
N GLN A 130 -1.90 12.17 6.27
CA GLN A 130 -0.80 11.60 7.07
C GLN A 130 -1.10 10.17 7.54
N SER A 131 -2.36 9.77 7.55
CA SER A 131 -2.77 8.44 7.99
C SER A 131 -2.64 7.42 6.86
N ARG A 132 -2.18 6.22 7.19
CA ARG A 132 -2.24 5.06 6.30
C ARG A 132 -3.50 4.23 6.55
N ARG A 133 -4.62 4.86 6.90
CA ARG A 133 -5.89 4.19 7.23
C ARG A 133 -6.65 3.71 6.00
N HIS A 134 -5.91 3.19 5.03
CA HIS A 134 -6.49 2.50 3.88
C HIS A 134 -6.26 1.00 4.05
N PRO A 135 -7.22 0.16 3.65
CA PRO A 135 -7.05 -1.29 3.75
C PRO A 135 -5.90 -1.78 2.88
N ASP A 136 -5.20 -2.81 3.34
CA ASP A 136 -4.23 -3.50 2.53
C ASP A 136 -4.91 -4.27 1.40
N ALA A 137 -4.22 -4.39 0.27
CA ALA A 137 -4.69 -5.19 -0.86
C ALA A 137 -4.67 -6.69 -0.52
N SER A 138 -5.62 -7.42 -1.06
CA SER A 138 -5.66 -8.87 -1.02
C SER A 138 -5.97 -9.44 -2.40
N LEU A 139 -5.99 -10.75 -2.56
CA LEU A 139 -6.38 -11.39 -3.82
C LEU A 139 -7.83 -11.08 -4.24
N THR A 140 -8.67 -10.66 -3.31
CA THR A 140 -10.10 -10.38 -3.55
C THR A 140 -10.49 -8.91 -3.36
N ALA A 141 -9.61 -8.06 -2.83
CA ALA A 141 -9.89 -6.66 -2.54
C ALA A 141 -8.74 -5.76 -2.96
N LYS A 142 -9.09 -4.58 -3.51
CA LYS A 142 -8.13 -3.51 -3.82
C LYS A 142 -7.69 -2.81 -2.54
N GLY A 143 -6.43 -2.40 -2.48
CA GLY A 143 -5.88 -1.68 -1.33
C GLY A 143 -4.41 -1.31 -1.53
N PHE A 144 -3.74 -0.89 -0.46
CA PHE A 144 -2.30 -0.65 -0.48
C PHE A 144 -1.52 -1.96 -0.41
N THR A 145 -0.39 -2.01 -1.08
CA THR A 145 0.53 -3.14 -1.00
C THR A 145 1.94 -2.66 -0.72
N GLN A 146 2.66 -3.42 0.09
CA GLN A 146 4.07 -3.18 0.35
C GLN A 146 4.92 -3.76 -0.79
N LEU A 147 5.98 -3.05 -1.16
CA LEU A 147 6.91 -3.50 -2.19
C LEU A 147 7.99 -4.41 -1.61
N SER A 148 8.37 -5.44 -2.38
CA SER A 148 9.47 -6.34 -2.03
C SER A 148 10.44 -6.50 -3.20
N SER A 149 11.74 -6.51 -2.90
CA SER A 149 12.80 -6.81 -3.88
C SER A 149 13.31 -8.25 -3.78
N ALA A 150 12.65 -9.11 -3.00
CA ALA A 150 12.96 -10.53 -2.96
C ALA A 150 12.57 -11.19 -4.29
N THR A 151 13.45 -12.05 -4.82
CA THR A 151 13.23 -12.78 -6.08
C THR A 151 12.70 -14.19 -5.86
N ASN A 152 12.60 -14.63 -4.60
CA ASN A 152 12.15 -15.97 -4.20
C ASN A 152 11.05 -15.93 -3.13
N SER A 153 10.28 -14.82 -3.05
CA SER A 153 9.18 -14.70 -2.09
C SER A 153 7.97 -15.52 -2.53
N THR A 154 7.34 -16.16 -1.58
CA THR A 154 6.04 -16.86 -1.75
C THR A 154 4.87 -16.00 -1.24
N SER A 155 5.11 -14.74 -0.87
CA SER A 155 4.08 -13.85 -0.35
C SER A 155 3.10 -13.44 -1.46
N GLU A 156 1.81 -13.56 -1.18
CA GLU A 156 0.71 -13.09 -2.04
C GLU A 156 0.24 -11.67 -1.67
N ALA A 157 0.80 -11.07 -0.59
CA ALA A 157 0.46 -9.74 -0.10
C ALA A 157 1.45 -8.66 -0.51
N LEU A 158 2.56 -9.02 -1.17
CA LEU A 158 3.61 -8.10 -1.58
C LEU A 158 3.67 -7.93 -3.09
N ALA A 159 4.00 -6.71 -3.55
CA ALA A 159 4.26 -6.46 -4.96
C ALA A 159 5.77 -6.46 -5.25
N ALA A 160 6.16 -7.03 -6.37
CA ALA A 160 7.55 -7.04 -6.81
C ALA A 160 8.01 -5.64 -7.25
N THR A 161 9.21 -5.25 -6.84
CA THR A 161 9.85 -4.05 -7.38
C THR A 161 10.42 -4.29 -8.78
N PRO A 162 10.64 -3.23 -9.58
CA PRO A 162 11.42 -3.34 -10.83
C PRO A 162 12.79 -4.00 -10.65
N LYS A 163 13.43 -3.81 -9.48
CA LYS A 163 14.71 -4.46 -9.13
C LYS A 163 14.56 -5.98 -9.04
N ALA A 164 13.48 -6.47 -8.39
CA ALA A 164 13.22 -7.90 -8.29
C ALA A 164 12.95 -8.51 -9.68
N VAL A 165 12.13 -7.83 -10.49
CA VAL A 165 11.81 -8.26 -11.85
C VAL A 165 13.06 -8.28 -12.73
N LYS A 166 13.92 -7.25 -12.64
CA LYS A 166 15.18 -7.22 -13.38
C LYS A 166 16.11 -8.37 -12.99
N ALA A 167 16.25 -8.64 -11.70
CA ALA A 167 17.08 -9.75 -11.23
C ALA A 167 16.57 -11.11 -11.71
N ALA A 168 15.25 -11.31 -11.72
CA ALA A 168 14.64 -12.51 -12.30
C ALA A 168 14.84 -12.62 -13.80
N TYR A 169 14.71 -11.49 -14.53
CA TYR A 169 14.98 -11.42 -15.96
C TYR A 169 16.45 -11.75 -16.27
N ASP A 170 17.40 -11.13 -15.56
CA ASP A 170 18.84 -11.38 -15.75
C ASP A 170 19.19 -12.86 -15.48
N LEU A 171 18.60 -13.45 -14.45
CA LEU A 171 18.76 -14.87 -14.16
C LEU A 171 18.20 -15.74 -15.30
N ALA A 172 17.02 -15.41 -15.82
CA ALA A 172 16.42 -16.15 -16.92
C ALA A 172 17.24 -16.00 -18.21
N ASN A 173 17.72 -14.79 -18.51
CA ASN A 173 18.55 -14.50 -19.68
C ASN A 173 19.93 -15.14 -19.59
N GLY A 174 20.46 -15.32 -18.36
CA GLY A 174 21.71 -16.01 -18.11
C GLY A 174 21.60 -17.55 -18.09
N LYS A 175 20.38 -18.10 -18.20
CA LYS A 175 20.21 -19.55 -18.33
C LYS A 175 20.74 -20.04 -19.68
N TYR A 176 21.33 -21.23 -19.64
CA TYR A 176 21.83 -21.87 -20.83
C TYR A 176 20.73 -21.99 -21.89
N THR A 177 20.90 -21.29 -23.00
CA THR A 177 20.07 -21.51 -24.19
C THR A 177 20.63 -22.73 -24.90
N ALA A 178 19.83 -23.76 -25.06
CA ALA A 178 20.23 -24.98 -25.70
C ALA A 178 20.73 -24.67 -27.14
N GLN A 179 21.99 -24.99 -27.39
CA GLN A 179 22.64 -24.87 -28.70
C GLN A 179 22.93 -26.28 -29.21
N ASP A 180 23.09 -26.42 -30.55
CA ASP A 180 23.47 -27.68 -31.13
C ASP A 180 24.92 -28.05 -30.73
N ALA A 181 25.12 -29.33 -30.42
CA ALA A 181 26.45 -29.84 -30.12
C ALA A 181 27.34 -29.86 -31.33
N THR A 182 28.63 -29.63 -31.11
CA THR A 182 29.69 -29.85 -32.12
C THR A 182 30.80 -30.69 -31.50
N THR A 183 31.78 -31.09 -32.26
CA THR A 183 32.95 -31.81 -31.75
C THR A 183 33.75 -31.01 -30.74
N ALA A 184 33.59 -29.66 -30.68
CA ALA A 184 34.23 -28.75 -29.72
C ALA A 184 33.32 -28.23 -28.62
N GLN A 185 32.00 -28.35 -28.74
CA GLN A 185 31.01 -27.77 -27.86
C GLN A 185 29.90 -28.74 -27.46
N LYS A 186 29.61 -28.80 -26.17
CA LYS A 186 28.46 -29.57 -25.65
C LYS A 186 27.15 -28.87 -26.00
N GLY A 187 26.14 -29.62 -26.42
CA GLY A 187 24.83 -29.10 -26.79
C GLY A 187 23.79 -30.18 -27.01
N LEU A 188 22.73 -29.83 -27.73
CA LEU A 188 21.71 -30.77 -28.18
C LEU A 188 22.21 -31.53 -29.40
N VAL A 189 21.85 -32.79 -29.49
CA VAL A 189 22.18 -33.66 -30.59
C VAL A 189 20.92 -34.29 -31.15
N GLN A 190 20.74 -34.20 -32.46
CA GLN A 190 19.67 -34.93 -33.16
C GLN A 190 20.05 -36.40 -33.34
N LEU A 191 19.11 -37.32 -33.12
CA LEU A 191 19.33 -38.73 -33.35
C LEU A 191 19.15 -39.10 -34.80
N SER A 192 19.99 -40.02 -35.28
CA SER A 192 19.90 -40.59 -36.63
C SER A 192 19.94 -42.12 -36.58
N SER A 193 19.12 -42.78 -37.41
CA SER A 193 19.14 -44.23 -37.59
C SER A 193 19.87 -44.69 -38.84
N ALA A 194 20.56 -43.77 -39.54
CA ALA A 194 21.40 -44.13 -40.66
C ALA A 194 22.63 -44.92 -40.21
N THR A 195 22.95 -46.02 -40.88
CA THR A 195 24.08 -46.87 -40.57
C THR A 195 25.35 -46.55 -41.35
N ASN A 196 25.24 -45.63 -42.29
CA ASN A 196 26.34 -45.22 -43.20
C ASN A 196 26.53 -43.68 -43.22
N SER A 197 26.16 -43.00 -42.09
CA SER A 197 26.31 -41.52 -41.97
C SER A 197 27.75 -41.19 -41.61
N ASP A 198 28.27 -40.15 -42.23
CA ASP A 198 29.53 -39.47 -41.93
C ASP A 198 29.34 -38.18 -41.14
N SER A 199 28.11 -37.93 -40.64
CA SER A 199 27.77 -36.73 -39.84
C SER A 199 28.48 -36.77 -38.49
N GLU A 200 29.15 -35.64 -38.14
CA GLU A 200 29.77 -35.37 -36.83
C GLU A 200 28.81 -34.67 -35.86
N THR A 201 27.61 -34.33 -36.32
CA THR A 201 26.61 -33.55 -35.51
C THR A 201 25.40 -34.40 -35.08
N LEU A 202 25.32 -35.65 -35.52
CA LEU A 202 24.24 -36.56 -35.21
C LEU A 202 24.70 -37.69 -34.30
N ALA A 203 23.80 -38.16 -33.40
CA ALA A 203 24.05 -39.33 -32.61
C ALA A 203 23.30 -40.57 -33.16
N ALA A 204 23.96 -41.72 -33.16
CA ALA A 204 23.33 -42.94 -33.58
C ALA A 204 22.25 -43.41 -32.62
N THR A 205 21.12 -43.88 -33.15
CA THR A 205 20.10 -44.55 -32.35
C THR A 205 20.53 -45.95 -32.00
N PRO A 206 19.96 -46.57 -30.96
CA PRO A 206 20.14 -48.02 -30.68
C PRO A 206 19.78 -48.88 -31.89
N LYS A 207 18.81 -48.45 -32.72
CA LYS A 207 18.45 -49.12 -33.97
C LYS A 207 19.60 -49.11 -34.97
N ALA A 208 20.23 -47.96 -35.21
CA ALA A 208 21.37 -47.85 -36.12
C ALA A 208 22.53 -48.77 -35.68
N VAL A 209 22.82 -48.78 -34.37
CA VAL A 209 23.86 -49.64 -33.76
C VAL A 209 23.51 -51.10 -33.95
N LYS A 210 22.24 -51.49 -33.75
CA LYS A 210 21.78 -52.89 -33.92
C LYS A 210 21.90 -53.31 -35.39
N ASP A 211 21.44 -52.47 -36.33
CA ASP A 211 21.51 -52.76 -37.74
C ASP A 211 22.98 -52.94 -38.20
N ALA A 212 23.91 -52.11 -37.71
CA ALA A 212 25.35 -52.25 -37.97
C ALA A 212 25.92 -53.55 -37.34
N TYR A 213 25.48 -53.90 -36.10
CA TYR A 213 25.88 -55.14 -35.45
C TYR A 213 25.39 -56.38 -36.23
N ASP A 214 24.13 -56.36 -36.66
CA ASP A 214 23.54 -57.49 -37.43
C ASP A 214 24.26 -57.64 -38.79
N LEU A 215 24.61 -56.54 -39.47
CA LEU A 215 25.39 -56.56 -40.68
C LEU A 215 26.79 -57.14 -40.45
N ALA A 216 27.47 -56.72 -39.36
CA ALA A 216 28.79 -57.27 -39.02
C ALA A 216 28.71 -58.75 -38.64
N ASN A 217 27.69 -59.16 -37.88
CA ASN A 217 27.49 -60.56 -37.45
C ASN A 217 27.11 -61.48 -38.63
N GLY A 218 26.43 -60.89 -39.65
CA GLY A 218 26.09 -61.63 -40.87
C GLY A 218 27.24 -61.72 -41.92
N LYS A 219 28.40 -61.08 -41.65
CA LYS A 219 29.55 -61.23 -42.54
C LYS A 219 30.08 -62.63 -42.49
N TYR A 220 30.51 -63.08 -43.65
CA TYR A 220 31.09 -64.39 -43.79
C TYR A 220 32.31 -64.60 -42.88
N THR A 221 32.20 -65.48 -41.93
CA THR A 221 33.34 -65.99 -41.18
C THR A 221 34.04 -67.02 -42.01
N ALA A 222 35.28 -66.69 -42.39
CA ALA A 222 36.07 -67.66 -43.17
C ALA A 222 36.15 -69.00 -42.43
N GLN A 223 35.75 -70.05 -43.10
CA GLN A 223 35.85 -71.45 -42.62
C GLN A 223 36.68 -72.24 -43.62
N ASP A 224 37.23 -73.33 -43.13
CA ASP A 224 37.99 -74.23 -44.03
C ASP A 224 37.08 -74.81 -45.11
N ALA A 225 37.66 -74.93 -46.31
CA ALA A 225 36.99 -75.51 -47.43
C ALA A 225 36.75 -77.00 -47.25
N SER A 226 35.64 -77.50 -47.77
CA SER A 226 35.37 -78.95 -47.87
C SER A 226 34.84 -79.29 -49.26
N THR A 227 34.67 -80.51 -49.56
CA THR A 227 34.16 -80.96 -50.87
C THR A 227 32.73 -80.45 -51.17
N GLY A 228 31.99 -80.04 -50.15
CA GLY A 228 30.62 -79.51 -50.31
C GLY A 228 30.52 -78.06 -50.00
N ARG A 229 31.57 -77.32 -49.59
CA ARG A 229 31.52 -75.92 -49.16
C ARG A 229 32.78 -75.16 -49.55
N LYS A 230 32.58 -73.94 -50.11
CA LYS A 230 33.69 -73.00 -50.35
C LYS A 230 34.20 -72.41 -49.05
N GLY A 231 35.53 -72.37 -48.86
CA GLY A 231 36.18 -71.85 -47.68
C GLY A 231 37.64 -71.51 -47.94
N LEU A 232 38.41 -71.37 -46.86
CA LEU A 232 39.85 -71.23 -46.95
C LEU A 232 40.55 -72.53 -47.16
N VAL A 233 41.63 -72.55 -47.94
CA VAL A 233 42.48 -73.73 -48.14
C VAL A 233 43.91 -73.30 -47.85
N GLN A 234 44.57 -74.13 -47.03
CA GLN A 234 46.00 -73.95 -46.85
C GLN A 234 46.71 -74.57 -48.03
N LEU A 235 47.48 -73.83 -48.67
CA LEU A 235 48.31 -74.31 -49.79
C LEU A 235 49.51 -75.07 -49.25
N SER A 236 49.75 -76.22 -49.78
CA SER A 236 50.95 -77.05 -49.42
C SER A 236 51.94 -76.91 -50.60
N SER A 237 53.17 -76.61 -50.29
CA SER A 237 54.27 -76.70 -51.28
C SER A 237 54.92 -78.07 -51.38
N ALA A 238 54.40 -79.05 -50.69
CA ALA A 238 54.88 -80.41 -50.75
C ALA A 238 54.58 -80.99 -52.10
N ILE A 239 55.60 -81.38 -52.77
CA ILE A 239 55.55 -81.96 -54.12
C ILE A 239 55.14 -83.41 -54.16
N ASN A 240 55.20 -84.09 -52.94
CA ASN A 240 54.82 -85.47 -52.78
C ASN A 240 53.73 -85.63 -51.77
N SER A 241 52.48 -85.55 -52.10
CA SER A 241 51.38 -86.10 -51.39
C SER A 241 50.84 -87.34 -52.11
N GLU A 242 51.11 -88.50 -51.60
CA GLU A 242 50.39 -89.66 -52.05
C GLU A 242 48.91 -89.57 -51.80
#